data_d5bda98c62f52f740c9acda8ce30b709
#
_entry.id   d5bda98c62f52f740c9acda8ce30b709
#
_cell.length_a   1.000
_cell.length_b   1.000
_cell.length_c   1.000
_cell.angle_alpha   90.00
_cell.angle_beta   90.00
_cell.angle_gamma   90.00
#
_symmetry.space_group_name_H-M   'P 1'
#
loop_
_entity.id
_entity.type
_entity.pdbx_description
1 polymer ?
#
loop_
_entity_poly.entity_id
_entity_poly.type
_entity_poly.pdbx_seq_one_letter_code
_entity_poly.pdbx_strand_id
1 'polypeptide(L)'
;MERIFNEQLEYCGVDYFDYYLLHNMGTNVYDKCQKYDAFGFAAKKKAEGKIKYLGMSFHDMPELLDEILGKYGDIFDFIQLQINYVDWEQPNVQSHRCLEVANKYKKPVFVMEPCKGGTLVNLPDEALKLMKDYDPDASAASWAFRFAASQEGVVVCPAGTRSNG
;
A
#
# COMPACT_ATOMS: atom_id res chain seq x y z
N MET A 1 17.31 -6.66 13.89
CA MET A 1 16.89 -6.54 12.46
C MET A 1 17.71 -7.46 11.55
N GLU A 2 19.05 -7.44 11.59
CA GLU A 2 19.93 -8.23 10.68
C GLU A 2 19.57 -9.73 10.62
N ARG A 3 19.46 -10.38 11.78
CA ARG A 3 19.10 -11.81 11.85
C ARG A 3 17.77 -12.10 11.15
N ILE A 4 16.73 -11.30 11.44
CA ILE A 4 15.39 -11.50 10.83
C ILE A 4 15.43 -11.27 9.31
N PHE A 5 16.14 -10.26 8.84
CA PHE A 5 16.28 -9.98 7.42
C PHE A 5 16.96 -11.14 6.67
N ASN A 6 18.04 -11.69 7.25
CA ASN A 6 18.74 -12.83 6.66
C ASN A 6 17.88 -14.11 6.68
N GLU A 7 17.14 -14.36 7.76
CA GLU A 7 16.16 -15.45 7.82
C GLU A 7 15.07 -15.32 6.74
N GLN A 8 14.59 -14.09 6.45
CA GLN A 8 13.62 -13.85 5.37
C GLN A 8 14.20 -14.20 3.99
N LEU A 9 15.47 -13.82 3.71
CA LEU A 9 16.14 -14.20 2.47
C LEU A 9 16.26 -15.72 2.34
N GLU A 10 16.68 -16.38 3.43
CA GLU A 10 16.80 -17.85 3.47
C GLU A 10 15.47 -18.55 3.25
N TYR A 11 14.39 -18.14 3.95
CA TYR A 11 13.06 -18.73 3.79
C TYR A 11 12.48 -18.54 2.39
N CYS A 12 12.78 -17.42 1.75
CA CYS A 12 12.37 -17.16 0.37
C CYS A 12 13.27 -17.83 -0.67
N GLY A 13 14.44 -18.37 -0.26
CA GLY A 13 15.41 -18.98 -1.17
C GLY A 13 16.02 -17.99 -2.16
N VAL A 14 16.23 -16.73 -1.75
CA VAL A 14 16.71 -15.65 -2.62
C VAL A 14 17.91 -14.92 -2.01
N ASP A 15 18.72 -14.29 -2.86
CA ASP A 15 19.89 -13.50 -2.44
C ASP A 15 19.57 -12.04 -2.18
N TYR A 16 18.45 -11.53 -2.73
CA TYR A 16 17.94 -10.17 -2.58
C TYR A 16 16.42 -10.15 -2.78
N PHE A 17 15.78 -9.05 -2.36
CA PHE A 17 14.37 -8.78 -2.64
C PHE A 17 14.24 -7.73 -3.74
N ASP A 18 13.40 -7.99 -4.76
CA ASP A 18 13.04 -6.96 -5.73
C ASP A 18 12.22 -5.85 -5.08
N TYR A 19 11.27 -6.20 -4.23
CA TYR A 19 10.44 -5.27 -3.48
C TYR A 19 10.45 -5.64 -1.99
N TYR A 20 10.74 -4.69 -1.15
CA TYR A 20 10.72 -4.85 0.31
C TYR A 20 9.95 -3.72 0.96
N LEU A 21 9.12 -4.04 1.95
CA LEU A 21 8.28 -3.07 2.64
C LEU A 21 8.65 -2.96 4.11
N LEU A 22 8.76 -1.75 4.63
CA LEU A 22 8.55 -1.49 6.05
C LEU A 22 7.05 -1.57 6.32
N HIS A 23 6.62 -2.65 7.00
CA HIS A 23 5.22 -3.03 7.07
C HIS A 23 4.45 -2.30 8.18
N ASN A 24 3.18 -1.98 7.88
CA ASN A 24 2.21 -1.43 8.83
C ASN A 24 2.65 -0.10 9.48
N MET A 25 3.16 0.82 8.65
CA MET A 25 3.61 2.13 9.14
C MET A 25 2.41 2.97 9.61
N GLY A 26 2.42 3.27 10.88
CA GLY A 26 1.53 4.17 11.60
C GLY A 26 2.27 4.66 12.83
N THR A 27 1.67 5.54 13.63
CA THR A 27 2.30 6.23 14.76
C THR A 27 3.17 5.32 15.64
N ASN A 28 2.60 4.22 16.13
CA ASN A 28 3.32 3.30 17.02
C ASN A 28 4.51 2.57 16.36
N VAL A 29 4.42 2.28 15.06
CA VAL A 29 5.48 1.63 14.30
C VAL A 29 6.54 2.65 13.92
N TYR A 30 6.14 3.85 13.57
CA TYR A 30 7.04 4.96 13.26
C TYR A 30 7.99 5.27 14.42
N ASP A 31 7.45 5.39 15.64
CA ASP A 31 8.26 5.61 16.86
C ASP A 31 9.30 4.49 17.06
N LYS A 32 8.90 3.24 16.83
CA LYS A 32 9.83 2.10 16.91
C LYS A 32 10.88 2.16 15.79
N CYS A 33 10.48 2.50 14.57
CA CYS A 33 11.40 2.64 13.44
C CYS A 33 12.46 3.70 13.69
N GLN A 34 12.08 4.83 14.30
CA GLN A 34 13.02 5.87 14.71
C GLN A 34 13.93 5.38 15.84
N LYS A 35 13.35 4.80 16.89
CA LYS A 35 14.08 4.33 18.07
C LYS A 35 15.16 3.29 17.74
N TYR A 36 14.87 2.40 16.79
CA TYR A 36 15.77 1.29 16.42
C TYR A 36 16.49 1.51 15.08
N ASP A 37 16.38 2.70 14.51
CA ASP A 37 16.98 3.05 13.21
C ASP A 37 16.61 2.08 12.07
N ALA A 38 15.33 1.73 11.97
CA ALA A 38 14.86 0.83 10.92
C ALA A 38 14.99 1.45 9.52
N PHE A 39 14.86 2.77 9.40
CA PHE A 39 15.04 3.51 8.15
C PHE A 39 16.50 3.45 7.67
N GLY A 40 17.46 3.71 8.55
CA GLY A 40 18.89 3.58 8.25
C GLY A 40 19.29 2.14 7.91
N PHE A 41 18.74 1.16 8.64
CA PHE A 41 18.93 -0.25 8.34
C PHE A 41 18.43 -0.62 6.93
N ALA A 42 17.20 -0.23 6.59
CA ALA A 42 16.61 -0.54 5.27
C ALA A 42 17.37 0.16 4.13
N ALA A 43 17.76 1.44 4.31
CA ALA A 43 18.58 2.17 3.36
C ALA A 43 19.95 1.50 3.15
N LYS A 44 20.57 1.01 4.22
CA LYS A 44 21.83 0.24 4.15
C LYS A 44 21.64 -1.04 3.33
N LYS A 45 20.56 -1.81 3.59
CA LYS A 45 20.28 -3.05 2.84
C LYS A 45 20.02 -2.78 1.35
N LYS A 46 19.41 -1.65 1.03
CA LYS A 46 19.26 -1.19 -0.35
C LYS A 46 20.62 -0.85 -0.99
N ALA A 47 21.48 -0.13 -0.29
CA ALA A 47 22.83 0.18 -0.76
C ALA A 47 23.70 -1.06 -0.93
N GLU A 48 23.53 -2.09 -0.10
CA GLU A 48 24.19 -3.40 -0.22
C GLU A 48 23.65 -4.26 -1.37
N GLY A 49 22.61 -3.80 -2.11
CA GLY A 49 21.97 -4.55 -3.19
C GLY A 49 21.08 -5.71 -2.71
N LYS A 50 20.79 -5.77 -1.41
CA LYS A 50 19.89 -6.77 -0.82
C LYS A 50 18.41 -6.40 -0.94
N ILE A 51 18.10 -5.14 -1.23
CA ILE A 51 16.78 -4.62 -1.57
C ILE A 51 16.93 -3.78 -2.84
N LYS A 52 16.14 -4.09 -3.87
CA LYS A 52 16.15 -3.33 -5.12
C LYS A 52 15.22 -2.12 -5.02
N TYR A 53 13.98 -2.33 -4.61
CA TYR A 53 12.99 -1.28 -4.40
C TYR A 53 12.47 -1.34 -2.97
N LEU A 54 12.70 -0.26 -2.22
CA LEU A 54 12.25 -0.13 -0.84
C LEU A 54 10.95 0.68 -0.78
N GLY A 55 9.95 0.19 -0.08
CA GLY A 55 8.71 0.89 0.17
C GLY A 55 8.28 0.83 1.63
N MET A 56 7.09 1.36 1.90
CA MET A 56 6.39 1.15 3.15
C MET A 56 4.90 0.95 2.90
N SER A 57 4.22 0.12 3.69
CA SER A 57 2.77 0.09 3.77
C SER A 57 2.30 1.04 4.87
N PHE A 58 1.41 1.97 4.51
CA PHE A 58 0.98 3.04 5.41
C PHE A 58 -0.48 2.86 5.82
N HIS A 59 -0.75 3.04 7.13
CA HIS A 59 -2.05 2.78 7.75
C HIS A 59 -2.40 3.82 8.84
N ASP A 60 -2.16 5.09 8.58
CA ASP A 60 -2.45 6.18 9.51
C ASP A 60 -2.91 7.44 8.75
N MET A 61 -2.94 8.56 9.41
CA MET A 61 -3.44 9.83 8.88
C MET A 61 -2.44 10.49 7.92
N PRO A 62 -2.92 11.25 6.92
CA PRO A 62 -2.08 11.85 5.89
C PRO A 62 -1.01 12.80 6.45
N GLU A 63 -1.25 13.42 7.60
CA GLU A 63 -0.27 14.29 8.28
C GLU A 63 0.99 13.52 8.68
N LEU A 64 0.83 12.29 9.18
CA LEU A 64 1.96 11.42 9.50
C LEU A 64 2.68 10.95 8.24
N LEU A 65 1.96 10.66 7.16
CA LEU A 65 2.57 10.31 5.89
C LEU A 65 3.42 11.46 5.34
N ASP A 66 2.91 12.70 5.44
CA ASP A 66 3.62 13.91 5.03
C ASP A 66 4.89 14.12 5.85
N GLU A 67 4.84 13.92 7.16
CA GLU A 67 6.02 13.96 8.04
C GLU A 67 7.06 12.91 7.64
N ILE A 68 6.64 11.66 7.48
CA ILE A 68 7.55 10.56 7.14
C ILE A 68 8.21 10.79 5.78
N LEU A 69 7.43 11.17 4.78
CA LEU A 69 7.96 11.41 3.44
C LEU A 69 8.82 12.68 3.37
N GLY A 70 8.51 13.71 4.16
CA GLY A 70 9.34 14.90 4.28
C GLY A 70 10.71 14.61 4.91
N LYS A 71 10.78 13.63 5.82
CA LYS A 71 12.01 13.30 6.55
C LYS A 71 12.81 12.15 5.93
N TYR A 72 12.12 11.14 5.42
CA TYR A 72 12.73 9.89 4.95
C TYR A 72 12.34 9.53 3.50
N GLY A 73 11.64 10.41 2.80
CA GLY A 73 11.12 10.12 1.46
C GLY A 73 12.20 9.63 0.48
N ASP A 74 13.43 10.13 0.58
CA ASP A 74 14.50 9.79 -0.35
C ASP A 74 14.90 8.31 -0.35
N ILE A 75 14.65 7.58 0.77
CA ILE A 75 14.97 6.14 0.81
C ILE A 75 13.89 5.28 0.14
N PHE A 76 12.64 5.79 0.03
CA PHE A 76 11.50 5.03 -0.50
C PHE A 76 11.34 5.21 -2.01
N ASP A 77 11.16 4.11 -2.71
CA ASP A 77 10.86 4.07 -4.14
C ASP A 77 9.35 4.05 -4.41
N PHE A 78 8.54 3.55 -3.47
CA PHE A 78 7.09 3.45 -3.59
C PHE A 78 6.41 3.42 -2.22
N ILE A 79 5.12 3.71 -2.20
CA ILE A 79 4.27 3.64 -1.00
C ILE A 79 3.09 2.71 -1.28
N GLN A 80 2.75 1.86 -0.31
CA GLN A 80 1.54 1.06 -0.39
C GLN A 80 0.44 1.70 0.44
N LEU A 81 -0.71 1.99 -0.19
CA LEU A 81 -1.87 2.64 0.42
C LEU A 81 -3.12 1.79 0.26
N GLN A 82 -4.00 1.85 1.26
CA GLN A 82 -5.34 1.31 1.18
C GLN A 82 -6.20 2.23 0.32
N ILE A 83 -6.60 1.77 -0.88
CA ILE A 83 -7.39 2.57 -1.82
C ILE A 83 -8.59 1.77 -2.31
N ASN A 84 -9.77 2.24 -1.95
CA ASN A 84 -11.05 1.81 -2.47
C ASN A 84 -12.08 2.93 -2.29
N TYR A 85 -13.21 2.89 -3.00
CA TYR A 85 -14.19 3.98 -3.00
C TYR A 85 -14.92 4.18 -1.67
N VAL A 86 -14.96 3.17 -0.78
CA VAL A 86 -15.58 3.30 0.55
C VAL A 86 -14.66 4.02 1.53
N ASP A 87 -13.35 3.76 1.44
CA ASP A 87 -12.35 4.36 2.32
C ASP A 87 -11.85 5.72 1.80
N TRP A 88 -12.30 6.13 0.62
CA TRP A 88 -11.80 7.31 -0.08
C TRP A 88 -11.86 8.58 0.77
N GLU A 89 -13.04 8.89 1.33
CA GLU A 89 -13.27 10.03 2.22
C GLU A 89 -13.53 9.60 3.68
N GLN A 90 -13.33 8.32 4.00
CA GLN A 90 -13.59 7.78 5.33
C GLN A 90 -12.66 8.44 6.37
N PRO A 91 -13.17 9.07 7.46
CA PRO A 91 -12.36 9.87 8.37
C PRO A 91 -11.16 9.17 9.01
N ASN A 92 -11.24 7.84 9.16
CA ASN A 92 -10.18 7.04 9.80
C ASN A 92 -9.15 6.47 8.80
N VAL A 93 -9.35 6.64 7.49
CA VAL A 93 -8.46 6.12 6.44
C VAL A 93 -7.96 7.23 5.54
N GLN A 94 -8.88 8.09 5.07
CA GLN A 94 -8.59 9.24 4.23
C GLN A 94 -7.70 8.89 3.02
N SER A 95 -8.07 7.82 2.29
CA SER A 95 -7.29 7.30 1.15
C SER A 95 -6.93 8.38 0.14
N HIS A 96 -7.87 9.29 -0.16
CA HIS A 96 -7.68 10.41 -1.07
C HIS A 96 -6.52 11.30 -0.61
N ARG A 97 -6.57 11.79 0.61
CA ARG A 97 -5.54 12.68 1.15
C ARG A 97 -4.18 11.99 1.29
N CYS A 98 -4.15 10.71 1.64
CA CYS A 98 -2.90 9.95 1.64
C CYS A 98 -2.31 9.83 0.23
N LEU A 99 -3.16 9.63 -0.80
CA LEU A 99 -2.72 9.60 -2.19
C LEU A 99 -2.18 10.97 -2.66
N GLU A 100 -2.85 12.07 -2.29
CA GLU A 100 -2.36 13.43 -2.56
C GLU A 100 -0.98 13.67 -1.95
N VAL A 101 -0.76 13.21 -0.72
CA VAL A 101 0.56 13.29 -0.07
C VAL A 101 1.61 12.47 -0.83
N ALA A 102 1.31 11.22 -1.21
CA ALA A 102 2.23 10.40 -1.99
C ALA A 102 2.60 11.08 -3.32
N ASN A 103 1.61 11.65 -4.02
CA ASN A 103 1.80 12.39 -5.27
C ASN A 103 2.61 13.67 -5.09
N LYS A 104 2.42 14.42 -4.00
CA LYS A 104 3.24 15.59 -3.64
C LYS A 104 4.74 15.23 -3.59
N TYR A 105 5.07 14.06 -3.07
CA TYR A 105 6.44 13.55 -3.00
C TYR A 105 6.84 12.69 -4.22
N LYS A 106 5.99 12.64 -5.26
CA LYS A 106 6.21 11.87 -6.50
C LYS A 106 6.52 10.39 -6.24
N LYS A 107 5.84 9.80 -5.25
CA LYS A 107 5.99 8.38 -4.93
C LYS A 107 4.94 7.55 -5.66
N PRO A 108 5.38 6.57 -6.49
CA PRO A 108 4.46 5.60 -7.07
C PRO A 108 3.67 4.87 -5.97
N VAL A 109 2.38 4.64 -6.20
CA VAL A 109 1.50 4.02 -5.23
C VAL A 109 1.13 2.60 -5.66
N PHE A 110 1.33 1.66 -4.75
CA PHE A 110 0.83 0.29 -4.81
C PHE A 110 -0.45 0.24 -3.96
N VAL A 111 -1.52 -0.26 -4.55
CA VAL A 111 -2.80 -0.36 -3.84
C VAL A 111 -2.81 -1.60 -2.95
N MET A 112 -3.34 -1.48 -1.76
CA MET A 112 -3.80 -2.61 -0.95
C MET A 112 -5.31 -2.47 -0.71
N GLU A 113 -5.95 -3.59 -0.51
CA GLU A 113 -7.39 -3.71 -0.24
C GLU A 113 -8.33 -3.01 -1.26
N PRO A 114 -8.12 -3.17 -2.58
CA PRO A 114 -9.02 -2.56 -3.57
C PRO A 114 -10.46 -3.05 -3.42
N CYS A 115 -10.67 -4.29 -2.96
CA CYS A 115 -11.99 -4.86 -2.67
C CYS A 115 -12.31 -4.92 -1.17
N LYS A 116 -11.55 -4.24 -0.29
CA LYS A 116 -11.75 -4.19 1.16
C LYS A 116 -11.98 -5.58 1.77
N GLY A 117 -10.98 -6.47 1.58
CA GLY A 117 -11.07 -7.87 2.06
C GLY A 117 -12.22 -8.68 1.45
N GLY A 118 -12.78 -8.25 0.31
CA GLY A 118 -13.92 -8.88 -0.36
C GLY A 118 -15.28 -8.28 0.01
N THR A 119 -15.33 -7.32 0.95
CA THR A 119 -16.60 -6.65 1.32
C THR A 119 -17.27 -5.97 0.12
N LEU A 120 -16.47 -5.42 -0.81
CA LEU A 120 -16.99 -4.68 -1.95
C LEU A 120 -17.49 -5.55 -3.11
N VAL A 121 -17.48 -6.87 -2.97
CA VAL A 121 -18.16 -7.78 -3.91
C VAL A 121 -19.59 -8.09 -3.51
N ASN A 122 -19.95 -7.84 -2.24
CA ASN A 122 -21.27 -8.06 -1.67
C ASN A 122 -21.91 -6.71 -1.27
N LEU A 123 -22.24 -5.91 -2.27
CA LEU A 123 -22.83 -4.59 -2.08
C LEU A 123 -24.35 -4.69 -1.90
N PRO A 124 -25.00 -3.68 -1.28
CA PRO A 124 -26.46 -3.57 -1.25
C PRO A 124 -27.06 -3.58 -2.67
N ASP A 125 -28.27 -4.14 -2.79
CA ASP A 125 -28.96 -4.30 -4.09
C ASP A 125 -29.10 -2.98 -4.87
N GLU A 126 -29.32 -1.87 -4.17
CA GLU A 126 -29.43 -0.54 -4.78
C GLU A 126 -28.11 -0.13 -5.48
N ALA A 127 -26.96 -0.39 -4.82
CA ALA A 127 -25.66 -0.09 -5.40
C ALA A 127 -25.33 -1.01 -6.57
N LEU A 128 -25.64 -2.31 -6.43
CA LEU A 128 -25.50 -3.28 -7.53
C LEU A 128 -26.36 -2.93 -8.73
N LYS A 129 -27.58 -2.44 -8.51
CA LYS A 129 -28.46 -1.99 -9.57
C LYS A 129 -27.88 -0.82 -10.33
N LEU A 130 -27.39 0.22 -9.65
CA LEU A 130 -26.74 1.36 -10.28
C LEU A 130 -25.54 0.95 -11.14
N MET A 131 -24.72 0.04 -10.65
CA MET A 131 -23.58 -0.48 -11.39
C MET A 131 -24.01 -1.24 -12.66
N LYS A 132 -25.03 -2.09 -12.55
CA LYS A 132 -25.58 -2.86 -13.68
C LYS A 132 -26.36 -2.03 -14.69
N ASP A 133 -27.01 -0.98 -14.26
CA ASP A 133 -27.70 -0.05 -15.15
C ASP A 133 -26.68 0.70 -16.05
N TYR A 134 -25.45 0.89 -15.55
CA TYR A 134 -24.37 1.52 -16.31
C TYR A 134 -23.57 0.51 -17.18
N ASP A 135 -23.17 -0.63 -16.61
CA ASP A 135 -22.41 -1.68 -17.29
C ASP A 135 -22.92 -3.07 -16.81
N PRO A 136 -23.87 -3.69 -17.53
CA PRO A 136 -24.51 -4.93 -17.12
C PRO A 136 -23.53 -6.12 -16.96
N ASP A 137 -22.42 -6.08 -17.70
CA ASP A 137 -21.43 -7.16 -17.73
C ASP A 137 -20.34 -7.02 -16.67
N ALA A 138 -20.20 -5.82 -16.06
CA ALA A 138 -19.21 -5.57 -15.04
C ALA A 138 -19.62 -6.13 -13.67
N SER A 139 -18.71 -6.84 -13.02
CA SER A 139 -18.87 -7.26 -11.63
C SER A 139 -18.59 -6.13 -10.64
N ALA A 140 -19.11 -6.23 -9.40
CA ALA A 140 -18.79 -5.29 -8.32
C ALA A 140 -17.27 -5.23 -8.05
N ALA A 141 -16.58 -6.36 -8.10
CA ALA A 141 -15.11 -6.40 -7.98
C ALA A 141 -14.43 -5.60 -9.11
N SER A 142 -14.91 -5.73 -10.35
CA SER A 142 -14.37 -4.97 -11.50
C SER A 142 -14.47 -3.45 -11.26
N TRP A 143 -15.58 -2.96 -10.69
CA TRP A 143 -15.74 -1.56 -10.33
C TRP A 143 -14.74 -1.11 -9.27
N ALA A 144 -14.52 -1.92 -8.23
CA ALA A 144 -13.56 -1.60 -7.18
C ALA A 144 -12.13 -1.50 -7.72
N PHE A 145 -11.72 -2.45 -8.59
CA PHE A 145 -10.41 -2.40 -9.25
C PHE A 145 -10.27 -1.23 -10.21
N ARG A 146 -11.29 -0.97 -11.04
CA ARG A 146 -11.28 0.18 -11.97
C ARG A 146 -11.14 1.49 -11.20
N PHE A 147 -11.88 1.66 -10.10
CA PHE A 147 -11.76 2.84 -9.24
C PHE A 147 -10.33 3.02 -8.74
N ALA A 148 -9.76 1.99 -8.10
CA ALA A 148 -8.43 2.08 -7.54
C ALA A 148 -7.34 2.31 -8.61
N ALA A 149 -7.44 1.62 -9.75
CA ALA A 149 -6.47 1.74 -10.84
C ALA A 149 -6.58 3.05 -11.64
N SER A 150 -7.70 3.75 -11.58
CA SER A 150 -7.89 5.03 -12.27
C SER A 150 -7.30 6.22 -11.53
N GLN A 151 -6.83 6.04 -10.29
CA GLN A 151 -6.30 7.14 -9.50
C GLN A 151 -4.89 7.52 -9.97
N GLU A 152 -4.63 8.82 -10.08
CA GLU A 152 -3.31 9.34 -10.46
C GLU A 152 -2.23 8.93 -9.46
N GLY A 153 -1.08 8.46 -9.96
CA GLY A 153 0.03 7.98 -9.13
C GLY A 153 -0.05 6.50 -8.76
N VAL A 154 -1.17 5.83 -8.99
CA VAL A 154 -1.29 4.38 -8.82
C VAL A 154 -0.61 3.66 -9.98
N VAL A 155 0.32 2.75 -9.66
CA VAL A 155 1.07 1.97 -10.65
C VAL A 155 0.84 0.47 -10.53
N VAL A 156 0.40 -0.01 -9.36
CA VAL A 156 0.10 -1.42 -9.11
C VAL A 156 -1.18 -1.54 -8.29
N CYS A 157 -2.11 -2.35 -8.78
CA CYS A 157 -3.33 -2.72 -8.06
C CYS A 157 -3.44 -4.26 -8.04
N PRO A 158 -2.83 -4.92 -7.03
CA PRO A 158 -2.79 -6.38 -6.98
C PRO A 158 -4.17 -6.96 -6.66
N ALA A 159 -4.54 -8.01 -7.39
CA ALA A 159 -5.68 -8.85 -7.08
C ALA A 159 -5.25 -9.95 -6.12
N GLY A 160 -5.68 -9.88 -4.86
CA GLY A 160 -5.55 -10.99 -3.93
C GLY A 160 -6.54 -12.08 -4.31
N THR A 161 -6.06 -13.21 -4.82
CA THR A 161 -6.89 -14.40 -5.02
C THR A 161 -6.72 -15.32 -3.80
N ARG A 162 -7.82 -15.62 -3.10
CA ARG A 162 -7.86 -16.81 -2.24
C ARG A 162 -8.14 -17.99 -3.15
N SER A 163 -7.18 -18.88 -3.34
CA SER A 163 -7.50 -20.23 -3.82
C SER A 163 -8.32 -20.91 -2.73
N ASN A 164 -9.59 -21.18 -3.00
CA ASN A 164 -10.32 -22.19 -2.24
C ASN A 164 -9.66 -23.53 -2.60
N GLY A 165 -8.76 -24.01 -1.73
CA GLY A 165 -8.25 -25.35 -1.76
C GLY A 165 -9.31 -26.34 -1.31
#